data_4d236da7ff2df1f08612fd556fd3b9fa
#
_entry.id   4d236da7ff2df1f08612fd556fd3b9fa
#
_cell.length_a   1.000
_cell.length_b   1.000
_cell.length_c   1.000
_cell.angle_alpha   90.00
_cell.angle_beta   90.00
_cell.angle_gamma   90.00
#
_symmetry.space_group_name_H-M   'P 1'
#
loop_
_entity.id
_entity.type
_entity.pdbx_description
1 polymer ?
#
loop_
_entity_poly.entity_id
_entity_poly.type
_entity_poly.pdbx_seq_one_letter_code
_entity_poly.pdbx_strand_id
1 'polypeptide(L)' 'MDKYLNEFNVGESGVVLKITAEGKIKRRLFDMGVTPGTQVYLRKKAPFGDPIEITIRGYELTLRLSEAQLVILEVGGKK' A
#
# COMPACT_ATOMS: atom_id res chain seq x y z
N MET A 1 -6.05 -13.44 -2.44
CA MET A 1 -7.20 -12.56 -2.32
C MET A 1 -6.75 -11.11 -2.49
N ASP A 2 -7.45 -10.38 -3.31
CA ASP A 2 -7.07 -9.00 -3.60
C ASP A 2 -7.74 -8.05 -2.62
N LYS A 3 -6.95 -7.09 -2.13
CA LYS A 3 -7.46 -6.05 -1.24
C LYS A 3 -6.85 -4.72 -1.62
N TYR A 4 -7.59 -3.67 -1.34
CA TYR A 4 -7.02 -2.33 -1.44
C TYR A 4 -6.23 -2.05 -0.17
N LEU A 5 -5.17 -1.27 -0.29
CA LEU A 5 -4.29 -1.02 0.84
C LEU A 5 -5.02 -0.40 2.03
N ASN A 6 -6.02 0.43 1.76
CA ASN A 6 -6.79 1.06 2.85
C ASN A 6 -7.61 0.05 3.64
N GLU A 7 -7.75 -1.19 3.14
CA GLU A 7 -8.49 -2.24 3.83
C GLU A 7 -7.58 -3.14 4.66
N PHE A 8 -6.28 -2.90 4.62
CA PHE A 8 -5.33 -3.72 5.37
C PHE A 8 -5.49 -3.49 6.87
N ASN A 9 -5.22 -4.54 7.63
CA ASN A 9 -5.09 -4.45 9.09
C ASN A 9 -3.62 -4.30 9.42
N VAL A 10 -3.34 -3.67 10.57
CA VAL A 10 -1.95 -3.54 11.03
C VAL A 10 -1.34 -4.94 11.15
N GLY A 11 -0.15 -5.10 10.59
CA GLY A 11 0.53 -6.38 10.59
C GLY A 11 0.30 -7.21 9.33
N GLU A 12 -0.60 -6.76 8.50
CA GLU A 12 -0.91 -7.49 7.26
C GLU A 12 0.04 -7.07 6.16
N SER A 13 0.38 -8.01 5.26
CA SER A 13 1.26 -7.69 4.14
C SER A 13 0.67 -8.23 2.86
N GLY A 14 1.14 -7.70 1.75
CA GLY A 14 0.69 -8.15 0.44
C GLY A 14 1.64 -7.68 -0.64
N VAL A 15 1.39 -8.11 -1.86
CA VAL A 15 2.19 -7.75 -3.02
C VAL A 15 1.36 -6.87 -3.93
N VAL A 16 1.92 -5.74 -4.33
CA VAL A 16 1.21 -4.80 -5.19
C VAL A 16 0.89 -5.44 -6.52
N LEU A 17 -0.38 -5.41 -6.91
CA LEU A 17 -0.82 -5.89 -8.20
C LEU A 17 -0.92 -4.76 -9.20
N LYS A 18 -1.54 -3.65 -8.80
CA LYS A 18 -1.65 -2.50 -9.69
C LYS A 18 -2.11 -1.26 -8.91
N ILE A 19 -1.92 -0.13 -9.55
CA ILE A 19 -2.41 1.16 -9.07
C ILE A 19 -3.61 1.53 -9.93
N THR A 20 -4.75 1.85 -9.32
CA THR A 20 -5.96 2.16 -10.08
C THR A 20 -6.05 3.61 -10.50
N ALA A 21 -5.06 4.43 -10.13
CA ALA A 21 -5.01 5.82 -10.52
C ALA A 21 -4.24 6.00 -11.83
N GLU A 22 -4.32 7.20 -12.39
CA GLU A 22 -3.57 7.55 -13.59
C GLU A 22 -2.93 8.92 -13.41
N GLY A 23 -2.05 9.27 -14.36
CA GLY A 23 -1.45 10.58 -14.38
C GLY A 23 -0.50 10.82 -13.25
N LYS A 24 -0.58 12.02 -12.67
CA LYS A 24 0.39 12.44 -11.67
C LYS A 24 0.34 11.60 -10.41
N ILE A 25 -0.84 11.17 -10.00
CA ILE A 25 -0.98 10.38 -8.77
C ILE A 25 -0.29 9.04 -8.95
N LYS A 26 -0.52 8.39 -10.09
CA LYS A 26 0.12 7.11 -10.35
C LYS A 26 1.64 7.26 -10.40
N ARG A 27 2.12 8.31 -11.08
CA ARG A 27 3.55 8.55 -11.18
C ARG A 27 4.16 8.78 -9.80
N ARG A 28 3.46 9.55 -8.96
CA ARG A 28 3.95 9.83 -7.63
C ARG A 28 4.10 8.56 -6.80
N LEU A 29 3.08 7.69 -6.86
CA LEU A 29 3.13 6.43 -6.13
C LEU A 29 4.27 5.55 -6.64
N PHE A 30 4.45 5.51 -7.96
CA PHE A 30 5.57 4.77 -8.54
C PHE A 30 6.90 5.32 -8.06
N ASP A 31 7.03 6.65 -8.02
CA ASP A 31 8.28 7.28 -7.59
C ASP A 31 8.60 6.97 -6.13
N MET A 32 7.57 6.73 -5.33
CA MET A 32 7.76 6.36 -3.93
C MET A 32 8.05 4.88 -3.75
N GLY A 33 8.06 4.11 -4.84
CA GLY A 33 8.37 2.69 -4.77
C GLY A 33 7.15 1.79 -4.75
N VAL A 34 5.96 2.34 -4.84
CA VAL A 34 4.73 1.54 -4.85
C VAL A 34 4.48 1.09 -6.27
N THR A 35 5.11 -0.02 -6.63
CA THR A 35 5.04 -0.55 -8.00
C THR A 35 4.61 -2.00 -7.98
N PRO A 36 4.00 -2.49 -9.07
CA PRO A 36 3.59 -3.89 -9.13
C PRO A 36 4.74 -4.83 -8.81
N GLY A 37 4.44 -5.86 -8.03
CA GLY A 37 5.43 -6.84 -7.62
C GLY A 37 6.15 -6.50 -6.33
N THR A 38 5.94 -5.32 -5.79
CA THR A 38 6.61 -4.91 -4.56
C THR A 38 5.80 -5.36 -3.35
N GLN A 39 6.50 -5.89 -2.34
CA GLN A 39 5.84 -6.30 -1.11
C GLN A 39 5.66 -5.11 -0.20
N VAL A 40 4.48 -5.03 0.40
CA VAL A 40 4.10 -3.94 1.31
C VAL A 40 3.61 -4.55 2.62
N TYR A 41 4.06 -3.98 3.72
CA TYR A 41 3.66 -4.40 5.06
C TYR A 41 3.03 -3.19 5.76
N LEU A 42 1.81 -3.35 6.27
CA LEU A 42 1.17 -2.27 7.00
C LEU A 42 1.69 -2.24 8.42
N ARG A 43 2.50 -1.24 8.73
CA ARG A 43 3.19 -1.14 9.98
C ARG A 43 2.29 -0.56 11.08
N LYS A 44 1.59 0.52 10.77
CA LYS A 44 0.68 1.12 11.74
C LYS A 44 -0.24 2.13 11.06
N LYS A 45 -1.27 2.52 11.79
CA LYS A 45 -2.22 3.54 11.35
C LYS A 45 -2.26 4.64 12.40
N ALA A 46 -2.51 5.87 11.94
CA ALA A 46 -2.74 6.96 12.88
C ALA A 46 -4.03 6.69 13.66
N PRO A 47 -4.23 7.37 14.79
CA PRO A 47 -5.39 7.09 15.66
C PRO A 47 -6.73 7.10 14.95
N PHE A 48 -6.88 7.91 13.92
CA PHE A 48 -8.14 7.96 13.18
C PHE A 48 -8.06 7.21 11.87
N GLY A 49 -7.02 6.39 11.70
CA GLY A 49 -6.86 5.59 10.51
C GLY A 49 -6.19 6.28 9.33
N ASP A 50 -5.85 7.54 9.47
CA ASP A 50 -5.27 8.31 8.37
C ASP A 50 -4.27 9.31 8.95
N PRO A 51 -3.03 9.30 8.51
CA PRO A 51 -2.46 8.46 7.47
C PRO A 51 -2.08 7.07 7.97
N ILE A 52 -1.62 6.23 7.04
CA ILE A 52 -1.08 4.92 7.38
C ILE A 52 0.41 4.92 7.12
N GLU A 53 1.11 4.05 7.83
CA GLU A 53 2.55 3.89 7.65
C GLU A 53 2.85 2.48 7.21
N ILE A 54 3.56 2.35 6.09
CA ILE A 54 3.89 1.04 5.52
C ILE A 54 5.40 0.88 5.46
N THR A 55 5.83 -0.38 5.45
CA THR A 55 7.22 -0.72 5.19
C THR A 55 7.30 -1.25 3.76
N ILE A 56 8.17 -0.68 2.98
CA ILE A 56 8.33 -1.02 1.58
C ILE A 56 9.80 -0.89 1.20
N ARG A 57 10.34 -1.93 0.55
CA ARG A 57 11.73 -1.94 0.09
C ARG A 57 12.73 -1.56 1.18
N GLY A 58 12.42 -1.90 2.43
CA GLY A 58 13.35 -1.69 3.53
C GLY A 58 13.26 -0.32 4.19
N TYR A 59 12.29 0.49 3.83
CA TYR A 59 12.10 1.78 4.50
C TYR A 59 10.62 2.01 4.78
N GLU A 60 10.35 2.98 5.65
CA GLU A 60 8.96 3.33 5.97
C GLU A 60 8.48 4.46 5.09
N LEU A 61 7.20 4.36 4.73
CA LEU A 61 6.56 5.33 3.87
C LEU A 61 5.18 5.64 4.44
N THR A 62 4.84 6.93 4.49
CA THR A 62 3.54 7.35 4.98
C THR A 62 2.64 7.66 3.80
N LEU A 63 1.44 7.09 3.81
CA LEU A 63 0.46 7.32 2.76
C LEU A 63 -0.85 7.78 3.38
N ARG A 64 -1.54 8.67 2.67
CA ARG A 64 -2.89 9.03 3.05
C ARG A 64 -3.84 7.93 2.61
N LEU A 65 -4.98 7.81 3.29
CA LEU A 65 -5.98 6.82 2.88
C LEU A 65 -6.44 7.05 1.45
N SER A 66 -6.51 8.30 1.01
CA SER A 66 -6.89 8.60 -0.36
C SER A 66 -5.92 8.01 -1.37
N GLU A 67 -4.66 7.85 -0.98
CA GLU A 67 -3.67 7.22 -1.83
C GLU A 67 -3.72 5.70 -1.70
N ALA A 68 -3.91 5.22 -0.47
CA ALA A 68 -3.94 3.79 -0.21
C ALA A 68 -5.11 3.11 -0.93
N GLN A 69 -6.23 3.80 -1.05
CA GLN A 69 -7.41 3.21 -1.69
C GLN A 69 -7.23 3.02 -3.20
N LEU A 70 -6.12 3.50 -3.75
CA LEU A 70 -5.83 3.34 -5.17
C LEU A 70 -4.90 2.16 -5.44
N VAL A 71 -4.40 1.50 -4.41
CA VAL A 71 -3.43 0.43 -4.55
C VAL A 71 -4.10 -0.90 -4.26
N ILE A 72 -4.04 -1.82 -5.23
CA ILE A 72 -4.58 -3.16 -5.08
C ILE A 72 -3.43 -4.13 -4.86
N LEU A 73 -3.56 -4.96 -3.82
CA LEU A 73 -2.52 -5.91 -3.48
C LEU A 73 -3.10 -7.31 -3.32
N GLU A 74 -2.26 -8.30 -3.54
CA GLU A 74 -2.62 -9.68 -3.27
C GLU A 74 -2.16 -10.03 -1.87
N VAL A 75 -3.07 -10.57 -1.07
CA VAL A 75 -2.88 -10.84 0.35
C VAL A 75 -3.02 -12.33 0.62
N GLY A 76 -2.30 -12.81 1.62
CA GLY A 76 -2.45 -14.17 2.10
C GLY A 76 -1.84 -15.18 1.18
N GLY A 77 -0.80 -14.82 0.57
CA GLY A 77 -0.09 -15.71 -0.32
C GLY A 77 0.31 -16.96 0.38
N LYS A 78 0.18 -17.62 0.45
CA LYS A 78 0.58 -18.54 0.87
C LYS A 78 1.49 -18.83 1.21
N LYS A 79 1.69 -18.87 1.57
CA LYS A 79 2.41 -18.96 1.92
C LYS A 79 2.80 -19.58 1.95
#